data_5f3fc42a784af64447a20c2a34b826c3
#
_entry.id   5f3fc42a784af64447a20c2a34b826c3
#
_cell.length_a   1.000
_cell.length_b   1.000
_cell.length_c   1.000
_cell.angle_alpha   90.00
_cell.angle_beta   90.00
_cell.angle_gamma   90.00
#
_symmetry.space_group_name_H-M   'P 1'
#
loop_
_entity.id
_entity.type
_entity.pdbx_description
1 polymer ?
#
loop_
_entity_poly.entity_id
_entity_poly.type
_entity_poly.pdbx_seq_one_letter_code
_entity_poly.pdbx_strand_id
1 'polypeptide(L)'
;MNLANKIRHLSSIYLFPLIIVMCGTVSSPVNGQAKAKLEGTVLNINKEAIPKAEVQLKHEDSGQMFYSESNKEGEFSYRRLPAGNYTLAVKKKGYKSYTGELKLRPNIIQKIKVTLVKEETLEQKIEEEAIAYLKKGIKLSRENKIEEAIQAFQKAIESKEDFVEAYVNLGTFLFQQQKDDEAEKALLKALELRPEESKPKEILAAINFEKAKILIKENKMDEALERLKQAYSFRQDHAYVNFLLGYIYHEKEMKDEAIKHFEAFLRLEPNAPQVKEVKKLLESLKKTG
;
A
#
# COMPACT_ATOMS: atom_id res chain seq x y z
N MET A 1 -6.75 -11.68 20.05
CA MET A 1 -5.43 -12.24 20.49
C MET A 1 -4.40 -11.12 20.37
N ASN A 2 -3.76 -10.73 21.43
CA ASN A 2 -3.10 -9.43 21.65
C ASN A 2 -1.87 -9.20 20.75
N LEU A 3 -1.75 -7.99 20.16
CA LEU A 3 -0.66 -7.51 19.27
C LEU A 3 0.77 -7.74 19.84
N ALA A 4 0.88 -7.85 21.17
CA ALA A 4 2.16 -8.04 21.87
C ALA A 4 2.84 -9.40 21.60
N ASN A 5 2.14 -10.42 21.14
CA ASN A 5 2.72 -11.75 20.89
C ASN A 5 3.25 -11.94 19.46
N LYS A 6 2.97 -11.01 18.52
CA LYS A 6 3.43 -11.09 17.12
C LYS A 6 4.89 -10.62 16.93
N ILE A 7 5.47 -9.97 17.94
CA ILE A 7 6.82 -9.34 17.85
C ILE A 7 7.97 -10.34 18.05
N ARG A 8 7.71 -11.59 18.49
CA ARG A 8 8.78 -12.53 18.91
C ARG A 8 9.42 -13.39 17.81
N HIS A 9 8.96 -13.33 16.55
CA HIS A 9 9.46 -14.24 15.49
C HIS A 9 10.16 -13.59 14.29
N LEU A 10 10.49 -12.30 14.36
CA LEU A 10 11.32 -11.65 13.32
C LEU A 10 12.71 -11.35 13.89
N SER A 11 13.45 -12.40 14.20
CA SER A 11 14.86 -12.27 14.55
C SER A 11 15.74 -12.56 13.33
N SER A 12 16.55 -11.54 13.03
CA SER A 12 17.94 -11.73 12.58
C SER A 12 18.18 -12.14 11.13
N ILE A 13 18.21 -11.14 10.25
CA ILE A 13 19.18 -11.19 9.15
C ILE A 13 20.15 -10.03 9.40
N TYR A 14 21.30 -10.35 10.02
CA TYR A 14 22.42 -9.41 10.16
C TYR A 14 23.09 -9.27 8.79
N LEU A 15 22.78 -8.21 8.04
CA LEU A 15 23.67 -7.73 6.99
C LEU A 15 24.81 -6.96 7.68
N PHE A 16 25.99 -7.57 7.74
CA PHE A 16 27.21 -6.86 8.14
C PHE A 16 27.51 -5.78 7.09
N PRO A 17 27.61 -4.50 7.48
CA PRO A 17 28.04 -3.46 6.56
C PRO A 17 29.54 -3.66 6.23
N LEU A 18 29.85 -3.70 4.94
CA LEU A 18 31.21 -3.85 4.42
C LEU A 18 32.01 -2.58 4.68
N ILE A 19 33.07 -2.64 5.48
CA ILE A 19 34.02 -1.55 5.66
C ILE A 19 35.07 -1.65 4.56
N ILE A 20 35.09 -0.70 3.63
CA ILE A 20 36.18 -0.59 2.65
C ILE A 20 37.25 0.36 3.22
N VAL A 21 38.38 -0.20 3.64
CA VAL A 21 39.54 0.56 4.09
C VAL A 21 40.47 0.77 2.88
N MET A 22 40.61 2.02 2.44
CA MET A 22 41.65 2.37 1.47
C MET A 22 42.92 2.85 2.16
N CYS A 23 44.04 2.22 1.86
CA CYS A 23 45.33 2.53 2.44
C CYS A 23 46.04 3.63 1.62
N GLY A 24 46.36 4.77 2.23
CA GLY A 24 47.13 5.88 1.63
C GLY A 24 48.61 5.80 1.98
N THR A 25 49.47 6.43 1.16
CA THR A 25 50.92 6.38 1.16
C THR A 25 51.61 6.97 2.40
N VAL A 26 52.74 6.36 2.79
CA VAL A 26 53.52 6.64 4.00
C VAL A 26 54.52 7.77 3.76
N SER A 27 54.59 8.76 4.67
CA SER A 27 55.70 9.70 4.80
C SER A 27 56.36 9.57 6.19
N SER A 28 57.70 9.63 6.24
CA SER A 28 58.57 9.33 7.39
C SER A 28 58.50 10.34 8.56
N PRO A 29 58.86 9.95 9.80
CA PRO A 29 58.50 10.66 11.02
C PRO A 29 59.48 11.76 11.45
N VAL A 30 58.96 12.85 12.03
CA VAL A 30 59.65 13.82 12.87
C VAL A 30 59.17 13.69 14.32
N ASN A 31 60.12 13.72 15.23
CA ASN A 31 60.00 13.48 16.68
C ASN A 31 58.91 14.34 17.38
N GLY A 32 57.83 13.74 17.73
CA GLY A 32 56.70 14.18 18.55
C GLY A 32 55.68 13.10 18.49
N GLN A 33 54.96 12.73 19.58
CA GLN A 33 53.98 11.63 19.61
C GLN A 33 53.16 11.59 18.32
N ALA A 34 53.45 10.58 17.50
CA ALA A 34 52.92 10.44 16.16
C ALA A 34 51.39 10.28 16.23
N LYS A 35 50.66 11.24 15.67
CA LYS A 35 49.21 11.34 15.76
C LYS A 35 48.56 10.80 14.50
N ALA A 36 47.47 10.09 14.66
CA ALA A 36 46.66 9.60 13.55
C ALA A 36 45.63 10.64 13.09
N LYS A 37 45.16 10.50 11.85
CA LYS A 37 44.06 11.27 11.28
C LYS A 37 43.01 10.29 10.74
N LEU A 38 41.71 10.53 11.03
CA LEU A 38 40.61 9.82 10.44
C LEU A 38 39.74 10.77 9.63
N GLU A 39 39.47 10.42 8.41
CA GLU A 39 38.48 11.05 7.53
C GLU A 39 37.42 10.04 7.16
N GLY A 40 36.17 10.44 7.16
CA GLY A 40 35.08 9.54 6.80
C GLY A 40 33.92 10.25 6.12
N THR A 41 33.11 9.44 5.47
CA THR A 41 31.87 9.92 4.83
C THR A 41 30.71 9.04 5.29
N VAL A 42 29.62 9.67 5.71
CA VAL A 42 28.36 9.00 6.09
C VAL A 42 27.39 9.09 4.93
N LEU A 43 26.95 7.94 4.44
CA LEU A 43 26.07 7.80 3.28
C LEU A 43 24.85 6.96 3.64
N ASN A 44 23.77 7.08 2.86
CA ASN A 44 22.68 6.10 2.87
C ASN A 44 22.95 4.96 1.88
N ILE A 45 22.01 4.01 1.79
CA ILE A 45 22.11 2.85 0.87
C ILE A 45 22.13 3.24 -0.61
N ASN A 46 21.58 4.42 -0.96
CA ASN A 46 21.60 5.00 -2.32
C ASN A 46 22.88 5.77 -2.61
N LYS A 47 23.86 5.76 -1.70
CA LYS A 47 25.12 6.52 -1.75
C LYS A 47 24.94 8.04 -1.65
N GLU A 48 23.81 8.50 -1.15
CA GLU A 48 23.56 9.92 -0.87
C GLU A 48 24.16 10.32 0.48
N ALA A 49 24.68 11.54 0.57
CA ALA A 49 25.28 12.07 1.79
C ALA A 49 24.26 12.22 2.92
N ILE A 50 24.65 11.86 4.14
CA ILE A 50 23.86 12.09 5.35
C ILE A 50 24.51 13.20 6.16
N PRO A 51 23.95 14.43 6.13
CA PRO A 51 24.44 15.53 6.94
C PRO A 51 24.00 15.44 8.40
N LYS A 52 24.77 16.07 9.29
CA LYS A 52 24.49 16.16 10.71
C LYS A 52 24.29 14.78 11.36
N ALA A 53 25.06 13.77 10.94
CA ALA A 53 25.18 12.51 11.66
C ALA A 53 26.20 12.68 12.79
N GLU A 54 25.82 12.29 13.98
CA GLU A 54 26.71 12.29 15.15
C GLU A 54 27.73 11.16 14.98
N VAL A 55 29.02 11.50 15.06
CA VAL A 55 30.11 10.54 14.96
C VAL A 55 30.89 10.54 16.26
N GLN A 56 30.99 9.37 16.90
CA GLN A 56 31.68 9.19 18.17
C GLN A 56 32.81 8.17 17.98
N LEU A 57 33.97 8.47 18.49
CA LEU A 57 35.12 7.57 18.57
C LEU A 57 35.48 7.36 20.03
N LYS A 58 35.56 6.10 20.44
CA LYS A 58 36.08 5.72 21.77
C LYS A 58 37.42 5.03 21.58
N HIS A 59 38.48 5.57 22.17
CA HIS A 59 39.78 4.90 22.25
C HIS A 59 39.71 3.79 23.28
N GLU A 60 39.97 2.54 22.88
CA GLU A 60 39.70 1.38 23.75
C GLU A 60 40.63 1.32 24.97
N ASP A 61 41.91 1.63 24.79
CA ASP A 61 42.88 1.52 25.88
C ASP A 61 42.72 2.60 26.98
N SER A 62 42.31 3.83 26.59
CA SER A 62 42.17 4.96 27.54
C SER A 62 40.71 5.28 27.88
N GLY A 63 39.75 4.76 27.18
CA GLY A 63 38.35 5.13 27.29
C GLY A 63 38.00 6.53 26.80
N GLN A 64 38.98 7.28 26.24
CA GLN A 64 38.78 8.66 25.79
C GLN A 64 37.79 8.72 24.62
N MET A 65 36.84 9.66 24.73
CA MET A 65 35.81 9.89 23.68
C MET A 65 36.16 11.10 22.84
N PHE A 66 35.92 10.98 21.56
CA PHE A 66 36.04 12.06 20.56
C PHE A 66 34.73 12.17 19.81
N TYR A 67 34.32 13.40 19.51
CA TYR A 67 33.04 13.69 18.88
C TYR A 67 33.23 14.51 17.62
N SER A 68 32.43 14.25 16.59
CA SER A 68 32.34 15.02 15.36
C SER A 68 30.93 14.93 14.83
N GLU A 69 30.64 15.71 13.82
CA GLU A 69 29.36 15.68 13.10
C GLU A 69 29.65 15.73 11.60
N SER A 70 28.88 15.03 10.80
CA SER A 70 29.04 15.08 9.33
C SER A 70 28.53 16.39 8.75
N ASN A 71 29.25 16.94 7.78
CA ASN A 71 28.88 18.16 7.04
C ASN A 71 27.78 17.90 6.00
N LYS A 72 27.50 18.88 5.13
CA LYS A 72 26.47 18.76 4.08
C LYS A 72 26.77 17.66 3.05
N GLU A 73 28.04 17.39 2.82
CA GLU A 73 28.55 16.34 1.93
C GLU A 73 28.67 14.97 2.65
N GLY A 74 28.20 14.88 3.90
CA GLY A 74 28.30 13.69 4.73
C GLY A 74 29.69 13.44 5.32
N GLU A 75 30.64 14.35 5.14
CA GLU A 75 32.03 14.17 5.55
C GLU A 75 32.26 14.54 7.00
N PHE A 76 33.14 13.80 7.66
CA PHE A 76 33.64 14.10 9.00
C PHE A 76 35.14 13.86 9.10
N SER A 77 35.80 14.52 10.06
CA SER A 77 37.23 14.32 10.26
C SER A 77 37.64 14.48 11.71
N TYR A 78 38.62 13.67 12.09
CA TYR A 78 39.33 13.80 13.36
C TYR A 78 40.82 14.02 13.07
N ARG A 79 41.40 14.98 13.76
CA ARG A 79 42.82 15.32 13.65
C ARG A 79 43.52 15.07 14.97
N ARG A 80 44.78 14.64 14.93
CA ARG A 80 45.62 14.45 16.13
C ARG A 80 45.11 13.42 17.12
N LEU A 81 44.54 12.31 16.63
CA LEU A 81 44.13 11.19 17.46
C LEU A 81 45.39 10.39 17.95
N PRO A 82 45.40 9.86 19.17
CA PRO A 82 46.32 8.81 19.55
C PRO A 82 46.27 7.63 18.57
N ALA A 83 47.39 6.94 18.38
CA ALA A 83 47.35 5.67 17.67
C ALA A 83 46.77 4.59 18.58
N GLY A 84 45.98 3.66 18.06
CA GLY A 84 45.37 2.61 18.87
C GLY A 84 44.11 2.04 18.25
N ASN A 85 43.42 1.22 19.05
CA ASN A 85 42.15 0.63 18.67
C ASN A 85 41.00 1.55 19.12
N TYR A 86 39.99 1.66 18.27
CA TYR A 86 38.84 2.52 18.47
C TYR A 86 37.54 1.80 18.14
N THR A 87 36.51 2.12 18.91
CA THR A 87 35.12 1.87 18.52
C THR A 87 34.54 3.14 17.92
N LEU A 88 34.10 3.05 16.68
CA LEU A 88 33.36 4.11 15.96
C LEU A 88 31.86 3.86 16.11
N ALA A 89 31.13 4.86 16.59
CA ALA A 89 29.66 4.85 16.57
C ALA A 89 29.17 6.04 15.73
N VAL A 90 28.20 5.78 14.84
CA VAL A 90 27.56 6.82 14.04
C VAL A 90 26.07 6.75 14.23
N LYS A 91 25.46 7.88 14.62
CA LYS A 91 24.02 7.99 14.91
C LYS A 91 23.38 9.11 14.09
N LYS A 92 22.16 8.86 13.64
CA LYS A 92 21.31 9.86 13.00
C LYS A 92 19.85 9.53 13.26
N LYS A 93 19.06 10.51 13.65
CA LYS A 93 17.62 10.34 13.87
C LYS A 93 16.96 9.78 12.59
N GLY A 94 16.18 8.70 12.73
CA GLY A 94 15.54 7.99 11.63
C GLY A 94 16.43 6.99 10.89
N TYR A 95 17.61 6.70 11.43
CA TYR A 95 18.53 5.68 10.91
C TYR A 95 18.97 4.73 12.03
N LYS A 96 19.19 3.47 11.69
CA LYS A 96 19.82 2.49 12.58
C LYS A 96 21.23 2.94 12.91
N SER A 97 21.58 2.94 14.19
CA SER A 97 22.93 3.27 14.64
C SER A 97 23.95 2.29 14.08
N TYR A 98 25.07 2.82 13.62
CA TYR A 98 26.22 2.02 13.20
C TYR A 98 27.24 1.95 14.33
N THR A 99 27.86 0.79 14.53
CA THR A 99 29.01 0.59 15.41
C THR A 99 30.01 -0.29 14.70
N GLY A 100 31.29 0.08 14.74
CA GLY A 100 32.37 -0.67 14.10
C GLY A 100 33.71 -0.40 14.80
N GLU A 101 34.61 -1.36 14.71
CA GLU A 101 35.96 -1.26 15.26
C GLU A 101 36.93 -0.83 14.17
N LEU A 102 37.93 0.01 14.55
CA LEU A 102 39.00 0.41 13.64
C LEU A 102 40.30 0.58 14.41
N LYS A 103 41.42 0.38 13.72
CA LYS A 103 42.75 0.57 14.28
C LYS A 103 43.42 1.74 13.57
N LEU A 104 43.68 2.81 14.30
CA LEU A 104 44.38 3.98 13.78
C LEU A 104 45.90 3.84 13.93
N ARG A 105 46.60 4.02 12.82
CA ARG A 105 48.06 3.96 12.80
C ARG A 105 48.65 5.39 12.80
N PRO A 106 49.80 5.57 13.44
CA PRO A 106 50.44 6.90 13.51
C PRO A 106 50.86 7.38 12.11
N ASN A 107 50.77 8.69 11.87
CA ASN A 107 51.16 9.38 10.63
C ASN A 107 50.40 8.91 9.37
N ILE A 108 49.27 8.23 9.51
CA ILE A 108 48.42 7.81 8.40
C ILE A 108 47.09 8.55 8.47
N ILE A 109 46.63 9.02 7.30
CA ILE A 109 45.24 9.43 7.11
C ILE A 109 44.43 8.21 6.72
N GLN A 110 43.62 7.74 7.62
CA GLN A 110 42.69 6.64 7.32
C GLN A 110 41.36 7.18 6.81
N LYS A 111 40.89 6.65 5.68
CA LYS A 111 39.62 7.04 5.09
C LYS A 111 38.61 5.89 5.23
N ILE A 112 37.42 6.21 5.67
CA ILE A 112 36.34 5.23 5.84
C ILE A 112 35.04 5.73 5.24
N LYS A 113 34.15 4.80 4.89
CA LYS A 113 32.77 5.10 4.51
C LYS A 113 31.85 4.34 5.45
N VAL A 114 30.87 5.04 6.00
CA VAL A 114 29.83 4.46 6.86
C VAL A 114 28.51 4.57 6.12
N THR A 115 27.82 3.45 5.96
CA THR A 115 26.49 3.42 5.37
C THR A 115 25.47 3.24 6.48
N LEU A 116 24.55 4.22 6.63
CA LEU A 116 23.42 4.12 7.53
C LEU A 116 22.17 3.65 6.76
N VAL A 117 21.44 2.75 7.39
CA VAL A 117 20.16 2.25 6.90
C VAL A 117 19.04 2.98 7.63
N LYS A 118 18.03 3.50 6.89
CA LYS A 118 16.85 4.10 7.52
C LYS A 118 16.22 3.11 8.50
N GLU A 119 15.79 3.63 9.63
CA GLU A 119 14.97 2.89 10.57
C GLU A 119 13.55 2.83 9.99
N GLU A 120 13.08 1.63 9.66
CA GLU A 120 11.71 1.43 9.21
C GLU A 120 10.76 1.64 10.39
N THR A 121 9.77 2.51 10.19
CA THR A 121 8.70 2.65 11.18
C THR A 121 7.83 1.39 11.19
N LEU A 122 7.12 1.16 12.28
CA LEU A 122 6.15 0.05 12.36
C LEU A 122 5.10 0.15 11.24
N GLU A 123 4.67 1.38 10.92
CA GLU A 123 3.72 1.65 9.84
C GLU A 123 4.26 1.23 8.47
N GLN A 124 5.54 1.55 8.17
CA GLN A 124 6.17 1.12 6.91
C GLN A 124 6.24 -0.40 6.78
N LYS A 125 6.54 -1.11 7.86
CA LYS A 125 6.56 -2.58 7.85
C LYS A 125 5.18 -3.18 7.63
N ILE A 126 4.16 -2.62 8.28
CA ILE A 126 2.76 -3.01 8.08
C ILE A 126 2.35 -2.81 6.61
N GLU A 127 2.68 -1.64 6.03
CA GLU A 127 2.39 -1.33 4.63
C GLU A 127 3.09 -2.30 3.68
N GLU A 128 4.39 -2.57 3.88
CA GLU A 128 5.16 -3.50 3.05
C GLU A 128 4.60 -4.93 3.13
N GLU A 129 4.23 -5.39 4.34
CA GLU A 129 3.62 -6.71 4.54
C GLU A 129 2.26 -6.80 3.83
N ALA A 130 1.41 -5.79 3.99
CA ALA A 130 0.09 -5.73 3.33
C ALA A 130 0.23 -5.76 1.79
N ILE A 131 1.16 -4.96 1.23
CA ILE A 131 1.45 -4.94 -0.20
C ILE A 131 1.99 -6.29 -0.69
N ALA A 132 2.85 -6.96 0.09
CA ALA A 132 3.39 -8.27 -0.27
C ALA A 132 2.27 -9.32 -0.36
N TYR A 133 1.34 -9.35 0.60
CA TYR A 133 0.17 -10.23 0.56
C TYR A 133 -0.78 -9.88 -0.60
N LEU A 134 -1.02 -8.60 -0.88
CA LEU A 134 -1.82 -8.18 -2.03
C LEU A 134 -1.24 -8.70 -3.35
N LYS A 135 0.06 -8.50 -3.58
CA LYS A 135 0.77 -9.00 -4.77
C LYS A 135 0.70 -10.52 -4.87
N LYS A 136 0.83 -11.22 -3.74
CA LYS A 136 0.69 -12.68 -3.68
C LYS A 136 -0.73 -13.11 -4.07
N GLY A 137 -1.76 -12.46 -3.56
CA GLY A 137 -3.16 -12.72 -3.91
C GLY A 137 -3.43 -12.53 -5.41
N ILE A 138 -2.95 -11.43 -6.00
CA ILE A 138 -3.06 -11.15 -7.44
C ILE A 138 -2.35 -12.24 -8.27
N LYS A 139 -1.17 -12.69 -7.85
CA LYS A 139 -0.47 -13.78 -8.54
C LYS A 139 -1.25 -15.08 -8.48
N LEU A 140 -1.71 -15.47 -7.30
CA LEU A 140 -2.46 -16.70 -7.07
C LEU A 140 -3.81 -16.70 -7.82
N SER A 141 -4.49 -15.54 -7.91
CA SER A 141 -5.72 -15.42 -8.70
C SER A 141 -5.50 -15.67 -10.19
N ARG A 142 -4.36 -15.22 -10.75
CA ARG A 142 -3.99 -15.51 -12.14
C ARG A 142 -3.64 -16.99 -12.38
N GLU A 143 -3.14 -17.66 -11.34
CA GLU A 143 -2.84 -19.10 -11.35
C GLU A 143 -4.10 -19.95 -11.09
N ASN A 144 -5.27 -19.35 -10.93
CA ASN A 144 -6.55 -19.98 -10.57
C ASN A 144 -6.51 -20.78 -9.25
N LYS A 145 -5.65 -20.34 -8.31
CA LYS A 145 -5.55 -20.90 -6.94
C LYS A 145 -6.48 -20.13 -6.03
N ILE A 146 -7.78 -20.50 -6.08
CA ILE A 146 -8.89 -19.71 -5.55
C ILE A 146 -8.75 -19.47 -4.04
N GLU A 147 -8.66 -20.54 -3.25
CA GLU A 147 -8.61 -20.47 -1.78
C GLU A 147 -7.37 -19.76 -1.28
N GLU A 148 -6.22 -20.03 -1.91
CA GLU A 148 -4.96 -19.39 -1.56
C GLU A 148 -4.97 -17.87 -1.91
N ALA A 149 -5.60 -17.49 -3.02
CA ALA A 149 -5.74 -16.08 -3.39
C ALA A 149 -6.62 -15.32 -2.38
N ILE A 150 -7.78 -15.88 -2.00
CA ILE A 150 -8.67 -15.31 -0.97
C ILE A 150 -7.91 -15.14 0.35
N GLN A 151 -7.20 -16.19 0.82
CA GLN A 151 -6.41 -16.11 2.04
C GLN A 151 -5.32 -15.04 1.97
N ALA A 152 -4.68 -14.87 0.81
CA ALA A 152 -3.66 -13.85 0.65
C ALA A 152 -4.25 -12.43 0.70
N PHE A 153 -5.39 -12.18 0.07
CA PHE A 153 -6.09 -10.89 0.17
C PHE A 153 -6.57 -10.61 1.61
N GLN A 154 -7.09 -11.63 2.30
CA GLN A 154 -7.48 -11.51 3.71
C GLN A 154 -6.29 -11.16 4.61
N LYS A 155 -5.12 -11.78 4.38
CA LYS A 155 -3.89 -11.42 5.11
C LYS A 155 -3.43 -10.01 4.83
N ALA A 156 -3.59 -9.50 3.61
CA ALA A 156 -3.31 -8.10 3.30
C ALA A 156 -4.20 -7.16 4.14
N ILE A 157 -5.49 -7.49 4.26
CA ILE A 157 -6.46 -6.75 5.09
C ILE A 157 -6.14 -6.89 6.59
N GLU A 158 -5.78 -8.08 7.07
CA GLU A 158 -5.36 -8.29 8.46
C GLU A 158 -4.09 -7.52 8.82
N SER A 159 -3.16 -7.37 7.87
CA SER A 159 -1.96 -6.56 8.07
C SER A 159 -2.29 -5.07 8.12
N LYS A 160 -3.22 -4.60 7.28
CA LYS A 160 -3.64 -3.20 7.20
C LYS A 160 -5.17 -3.13 6.96
N GLU A 161 -5.92 -2.86 8.03
CA GLU A 161 -7.39 -2.89 8.03
C GLU A 161 -8.03 -1.84 7.10
N ASP A 162 -7.34 -0.75 6.80
CA ASP A 162 -7.80 0.32 5.89
C ASP A 162 -7.23 0.19 4.46
N PHE A 163 -6.77 -1.00 4.07
CA PHE A 163 -6.15 -1.23 2.76
C PHE A 163 -7.21 -1.40 1.67
N VAL A 164 -7.69 -0.29 1.12
CA VAL A 164 -8.77 -0.24 0.11
C VAL A 164 -8.49 -1.16 -1.08
N GLU A 165 -7.26 -1.16 -1.59
CA GLU A 165 -6.85 -1.97 -2.75
C GLU A 165 -7.00 -3.48 -2.48
N ALA A 166 -6.80 -3.92 -1.24
CA ALA A 166 -6.99 -5.32 -0.87
C ALA A 166 -8.48 -5.70 -0.87
N TYR A 167 -9.35 -4.86 -0.34
CA TYR A 167 -10.80 -5.06 -0.39
C TYR A 167 -11.34 -5.05 -1.82
N VAL A 168 -10.88 -4.12 -2.67
CA VAL A 168 -11.29 -4.04 -4.09
C VAL A 168 -10.87 -5.32 -4.84
N ASN A 169 -9.64 -5.78 -4.64
CA ASN A 169 -9.15 -6.99 -5.30
C ASN A 169 -9.85 -8.24 -4.79
N LEU A 170 -10.06 -8.36 -3.46
CA LEU A 170 -10.82 -9.46 -2.87
C LEU A 170 -12.24 -9.51 -3.43
N GLY A 171 -12.96 -8.39 -3.37
CA GLY A 171 -14.34 -8.31 -3.87
C GLY A 171 -14.45 -8.58 -5.37
N THR A 172 -13.52 -8.05 -6.18
CA THR A 172 -13.47 -8.33 -7.62
C THR A 172 -13.25 -9.82 -7.89
N PHE A 173 -12.33 -10.44 -7.17
CA PHE A 173 -12.00 -11.85 -7.34
C PHE A 173 -13.16 -12.75 -6.89
N LEU A 174 -13.78 -12.44 -5.75
CA LEU A 174 -14.97 -13.16 -5.26
C LEU A 174 -16.15 -13.08 -6.24
N PHE A 175 -16.38 -11.89 -6.83
CA PHE A 175 -17.39 -11.73 -7.89
C PHE A 175 -17.10 -12.61 -9.11
N GLN A 176 -15.85 -12.69 -9.55
CA GLN A 176 -15.44 -13.60 -10.65
C GLN A 176 -15.68 -15.08 -10.30
N GLN A 177 -15.62 -15.42 -9.02
CA GLN A 177 -15.93 -16.76 -8.52
C GLN A 177 -17.42 -16.98 -8.20
N GLN A 178 -18.30 -16.04 -8.56
CA GLN A 178 -19.75 -16.08 -8.29
C GLN A 178 -20.09 -16.15 -6.79
N LYS A 179 -19.19 -15.67 -5.93
CA LYS A 179 -19.38 -15.52 -4.49
C LYS A 179 -19.91 -14.13 -4.17
N ASP A 180 -21.11 -13.82 -4.69
CA ASP A 180 -21.65 -12.47 -4.74
C ASP A 180 -21.87 -11.83 -3.35
N ASP A 181 -22.30 -12.59 -2.35
CA ASP A 181 -22.51 -12.06 -1.01
C ASP A 181 -21.22 -11.69 -0.28
N GLU A 182 -20.17 -12.47 -0.50
CA GLU A 182 -18.85 -12.18 0.05
C GLU A 182 -18.20 -11.00 -0.71
N ALA A 183 -18.38 -10.95 -2.04
CA ALA A 183 -17.94 -9.86 -2.89
C ALA A 183 -18.59 -8.53 -2.47
N GLU A 184 -19.92 -8.53 -2.30
CA GLU A 184 -20.68 -7.35 -1.87
C GLU A 184 -20.13 -6.78 -0.55
N LYS A 185 -19.87 -7.62 0.45
CA LYS A 185 -19.30 -7.20 1.75
C LYS A 185 -17.93 -6.54 1.58
N ALA A 186 -17.03 -7.15 0.82
CA ALA A 186 -15.69 -6.60 0.61
C ALA A 186 -15.73 -5.27 -0.16
N LEU A 187 -16.56 -5.16 -1.21
CA LEU A 187 -16.68 -3.96 -2.02
C LEU A 187 -17.36 -2.80 -1.27
N LEU A 188 -18.36 -3.09 -0.43
CA LEU A 188 -18.96 -2.08 0.45
C LEU A 188 -17.94 -1.55 1.45
N LYS A 189 -17.09 -2.42 2.01
CA LYS A 189 -16.00 -1.97 2.89
C LYS A 189 -14.99 -1.08 2.17
N ALA A 190 -14.66 -1.40 0.92
CA ALA A 190 -13.82 -0.54 0.08
C ALA A 190 -14.44 0.86 -0.11
N LEU A 191 -15.76 0.95 -0.35
CA LEU A 191 -16.46 2.24 -0.49
C LEU A 191 -16.65 2.98 0.84
N GLU A 192 -16.76 2.28 1.98
CA GLU A 192 -16.74 2.92 3.30
C GLU A 192 -15.41 3.66 3.52
N LEU A 193 -14.29 3.04 3.12
CA LEU A 193 -12.96 3.61 3.26
C LEU A 193 -12.65 4.68 2.20
N ARG A 194 -13.13 4.49 0.96
CA ARG A 194 -12.90 5.42 -0.16
C ARG A 194 -14.15 5.49 -1.06
N PRO A 195 -15.09 6.41 -0.76
CA PRO A 195 -16.40 6.49 -1.44
C PRO A 195 -16.35 6.80 -2.94
N GLU A 196 -15.26 7.40 -3.43
CA GLU A 196 -15.09 7.78 -4.84
C GLU A 196 -14.61 6.66 -5.76
N GLU A 197 -14.25 5.49 -5.22
CA GLU A 197 -13.78 4.38 -6.05
C GLU A 197 -14.86 3.91 -7.03
N SER A 198 -14.54 3.95 -8.34
CA SER A 198 -15.48 3.59 -9.39
C SER A 198 -15.69 2.09 -9.53
N LYS A 199 -14.60 1.32 -9.46
CA LYS A 199 -14.63 -0.13 -9.67
C LYS A 199 -15.53 -0.91 -8.71
N PRO A 200 -15.50 -0.68 -7.39
CA PRO A 200 -16.48 -1.26 -6.48
C PRO A 200 -17.92 -0.93 -6.84
N LYS A 201 -18.20 0.34 -7.22
CA LYS A 201 -19.56 0.76 -7.63
C LYS A 201 -20.04 -0.01 -8.85
N GLU A 202 -19.19 -0.16 -9.87
CA GLU A 202 -19.53 -0.92 -11.07
C GLU A 202 -19.89 -2.38 -10.75
N ILE A 203 -19.09 -3.05 -9.92
CA ILE A 203 -19.32 -4.45 -9.56
C ILE A 203 -20.54 -4.59 -8.66
N LEU A 204 -20.73 -3.69 -7.69
CA LEU A 204 -21.92 -3.69 -6.84
C LEU A 204 -23.21 -3.45 -7.64
N ALA A 205 -23.16 -2.59 -8.65
CA ALA A 205 -24.28 -2.41 -9.57
C ALA A 205 -24.58 -3.71 -10.33
N ALA A 206 -23.56 -4.41 -10.83
CA ALA A 206 -23.71 -5.69 -11.52
C ALA A 206 -24.27 -6.78 -10.59
N ILE A 207 -23.74 -6.94 -9.37
CA ILE A 207 -24.23 -7.90 -8.37
C ILE A 207 -25.72 -7.67 -8.09
N ASN A 208 -26.10 -6.42 -7.79
CA ASN A 208 -27.48 -6.09 -7.45
C ASN A 208 -28.43 -6.26 -8.66
N PHE A 209 -27.96 -5.97 -9.86
CA PHE A 209 -28.72 -6.21 -11.09
C PHE A 209 -28.96 -7.70 -11.33
N GLU A 210 -27.95 -8.58 -11.17
CA GLU A 210 -28.13 -10.02 -11.35
C GLU A 210 -29.06 -10.61 -10.25
N LYS A 211 -28.89 -10.18 -8.98
CA LYS A 211 -29.80 -10.57 -7.90
C LYS A 211 -31.25 -10.14 -8.19
N ALA A 212 -31.46 -8.93 -8.71
CA ALA A 212 -32.79 -8.45 -9.09
C ALA A 212 -33.42 -9.32 -10.21
N LYS A 213 -32.65 -9.72 -11.22
CA LYS A 213 -33.14 -10.61 -12.28
C LYS A 213 -33.60 -11.95 -11.76
N ILE A 214 -32.92 -12.52 -10.76
CA ILE A 214 -33.33 -13.76 -10.10
C ILE A 214 -34.64 -13.55 -9.37
N LEU A 215 -34.76 -12.49 -8.58
CA LEU A 215 -35.98 -12.14 -7.83
C LEU A 215 -37.18 -11.89 -8.75
N ILE A 216 -36.97 -11.25 -9.91
CA ILE A 216 -38.03 -11.09 -10.92
C ILE A 216 -38.52 -12.45 -11.43
N LYS A 217 -37.64 -13.40 -11.71
CA LYS A 217 -38.00 -14.75 -12.13
C LYS A 217 -38.78 -15.52 -11.04
N GLU A 218 -38.50 -15.22 -9.78
CA GLU A 218 -39.20 -15.78 -8.61
C GLU A 218 -40.50 -15.03 -8.27
N ASN A 219 -40.90 -14.04 -9.07
CA ASN A 219 -42.06 -13.16 -8.87
C ASN A 219 -42.01 -12.34 -7.54
N LYS A 220 -40.79 -12.05 -7.07
CA LYS A 220 -40.55 -11.25 -5.85
C LYS A 220 -40.26 -9.80 -6.22
N MET A 221 -41.29 -9.12 -6.75
CA MET A 221 -41.09 -7.78 -7.38
C MET A 221 -40.66 -6.70 -6.42
N ASP A 222 -41.10 -6.71 -5.16
CA ASP A 222 -40.68 -5.69 -4.16
C ASP A 222 -39.19 -5.83 -3.79
N GLU A 223 -38.74 -7.05 -3.60
CA GLU A 223 -37.33 -7.33 -3.32
C GLU A 223 -36.45 -7.01 -4.54
N ALA A 224 -36.94 -7.31 -5.74
CA ALA A 224 -36.26 -6.95 -6.99
C ALA A 224 -36.13 -5.42 -7.14
N LEU A 225 -37.18 -4.67 -6.81
CA LEU A 225 -37.17 -3.22 -6.84
C LEU A 225 -36.09 -2.65 -5.92
N GLU A 226 -35.96 -3.15 -4.71
CA GLU A 226 -34.92 -2.71 -3.78
C GLU A 226 -33.52 -2.98 -4.30
N ARG A 227 -33.28 -4.17 -4.88
CA ARG A 227 -32.00 -4.48 -5.52
C ARG A 227 -31.69 -3.60 -6.72
N LEU A 228 -32.70 -3.31 -7.55
CA LEU A 228 -32.52 -2.37 -8.70
C LEU A 228 -32.25 -0.94 -8.24
N LYS A 229 -32.87 -0.46 -7.17
CA LYS A 229 -32.57 0.84 -6.59
C LYS A 229 -31.12 0.89 -6.08
N GLN A 230 -30.65 -0.15 -5.44
CA GLN A 230 -29.25 -0.26 -5.02
C GLN A 230 -28.31 -0.23 -6.25
N ALA A 231 -28.60 -1.03 -7.30
CA ALA A 231 -27.83 -0.99 -8.53
C ALA A 231 -27.80 0.40 -9.15
N TYR A 232 -28.93 1.09 -9.20
CA TYR A 232 -29.06 2.44 -9.70
C TYR A 232 -28.29 3.48 -8.86
N SER A 233 -28.26 3.32 -7.55
CA SER A 233 -27.50 4.22 -6.67
C SER A 233 -26.00 4.15 -6.91
N PHE A 234 -25.48 2.98 -7.29
CA PHE A 234 -24.09 2.81 -7.64
C PHE A 234 -23.78 3.24 -9.09
N ARG A 235 -24.73 3.02 -10.01
CA ARG A 235 -24.54 3.30 -11.44
C ARG A 235 -25.84 3.71 -12.12
N GLN A 236 -26.09 4.99 -12.23
CA GLN A 236 -27.31 5.57 -12.81
C GLN A 236 -27.42 5.40 -14.34
N ASP A 237 -26.29 5.29 -15.02
CA ASP A 237 -26.19 5.13 -16.48
C ASP A 237 -26.26 3.66 -16.96
N HIS A 238 -26.71 2.73 -16.11
CA HIS A 238 -26.90 1.34 -16.49
C HIS A 238 -28.28 1.18 -17.17
N ALA A 239 -28.27 1.02 -18.49
CA ALA A 239 -29.49 1.01 -19.33
C ALA A 239 -30.52 -0.02 -18.87
N TYR A 240 -30.11 -1.26 -18.67
CA TYR A 240 -31.05 -2.34 -18.30
C TYR A 240 -31.54 -2.26 -16.84
N VAL A 241 -30.81 -1.60 -15.94
CA VAL A 241 -31.33 -1.25 -14.61
C VAL A 241 -32.47 -0.25 -14.77
N ASN A 242 -32.29 0.78 -15.61
CA ASN A 242 -33.35 1.75 -15.89
C ASN A 242 -34.56 1.08 -16.61
N PHE A 243 -34.33 0.16 -17.53
CA PHE A 243 -35.42 -0.58 -18.17
C PHE A 243 -36.27 -1.36 -17.14
N LEU A 244 -35.62 -2.14 -16.25
CA LEU A 244 -36.34 -2.94 -15.24
C LEU A 244 -36.99 -2.09 -14.18
N LEU A 245 -36.37 -0.97 -13.76
CA LEU A 245 -36.99 0.00 -12.86
C LEU A 245 -38.24 0.59 -13.51
N GLY A 246 -38.17 1.05 -14.74
CA GLY A 246 -39.31 1.56 -15.49
C GLY A 246 -40.46 0.56 -15.56
N TYR A 247 -40.13 -0.72 -15.82
CA TYR A 247 -41.11 -1.79 -15.91
C TYR A 247 -41.79 -2.05 -14.54
N ILE A 248 -41.05 -2.21 -13.45
CA ILE A 248 -41.60 -2.47 -12.11
C ILE A 248 -42.42 -1.26 -11.64
N TYR A 249 -41.96 -0.03 -11.88
CA TYR A 249 -42.72 1.16 -11.53
C TYR A 249 -44.02 1.27 -12.33
N HIS A 250 -44.01 0.86 -13.61
CA HIS A 250 -45.23 0.79 -14.42
C HIS A 250 -46.24 -0.20 -13.84
N GLU A 251 -45.80 -1.41 -13.50
CA GLU A 251 -46.69 -2.44 -12.86
C GLU A 251 -47.22 -1.98 -11.49
N LYS A 252 -46.50 -1.09 -10.81
CA LYS A 252 -46.93 -0.48 -9.54
C LYS A 252 -47.74 0.81 -9.71
N GLU A 253 -48.10 1.15 -10.91
CA GLU A 253 -48.84 2.38 -11.25
C GLU A 253 -48.12 3.69 -10.83
N MET A 254 -46.82 3.64 -10.58
CA MET A 254 -45.96 4.77 -10.26
C MET A 254 -45.50 5.45 -11.57
N LYS A 255 -46.39 6.27 -12.12
CA LYS A 255 -46.30 6.79 -13.48
C LYS A 255 -45.05 7.64 -13.73
N ASP A 256 -44.76 8.59 -12.86
CA ASP A 256 -43.66 9.54 -13.06
C ASP A 256 -42.29 8.85 -12.99
N GLU A 257 -42.13 7.92 -12.06
CA GLU A 257 -40.93 7.09 -11.94
C GLU A 257 -40.75 6.18 -13.16
N ALA A 258 -41.84 5.55 -13.64
CA ALA A 258 -41.80 4.72 -14.83
C ALA A 258 -41.35 5.51 -16.05
N ILE A 259 -41.93 6.71 -16.28
CA ILE A 259 -41.56 7.61 -17.37
C ILE A 259 -40.06 7.99 -17.28
N LYS A 260 -39.62 8.43 -16.11
CA LYS A 260 -38.22 8.82 -15.87
C LYS A 260 -37.25 7.73 -16.27
N HIS A 261 -37.49 6.51 -15.82
CA HIS A 261 -36.57 5.40 -16.07
C HIS A 261 -36.66 4.85 -17.49
N PHE A 262 -37.85 4.81 -18.10
CA PHE A 262 -37.96 4.45 -19.52
C PHE A 262 -37.29 5.48 -20.46
N GLU A 263 -37.41 6.77 -20.18
CA GLU A 263 -36.69 7.80 -20.95
C GLU A 263 -35.18 7.68 -20.81
N ALA A 264 -34.68 7.38 -19.59
CA ALA A 264 -33.27 7.10 -19.37
C ALA A 264 -32.79 5.89 -20.18
N PHE A 265 -33.56 4.79 -20.19
CA PHE A 265 -33.24 3.60 -21.00
C PHE A 265 -33.15 3.95 -22.49
N LEU A 266 -34.15 4.64 -23.06
CA LEU A 266 -34.17 4.98 -24.47
C LEU A 266 -32.99 5.90 -24.89
N ARG A 267 -32.52 6.74 -23.97
CA ARG A 267 -31.34 7.59 -24.20
C ARG A 267 -30.04 6.78 -24.19
N LEU A 268 -29.94 5.81 -23.26
CA LEU A 268 -28.73 5.01 -23.09
C LEU A 268 -28.56 3.91 -24.13
N GLU A 269 -29.68 3.28 -24.53
CA GLU A 269 -29.69 2.16 -25.50
C GLU A 269 -30.75 2.38 -26.59
N PRO A 270 -30.56 3.34 -27.50
CA PRO A 270 -31.57 3.71 -28.49
C PRO A 270 -31.86 2.61 -29.55
N ASN A 271 -31.01 1.62 -29.64
CA ASN A 271 -31.11 0.52 -30.60
C ASN A 271 -31.45 -0.84 -29.96
N ALA A 272 -31.73 -0.86 -28.64
CA ALA A 272 -32.07 -2.11 -27.96
C ALA A 272 -33.39 -2.72 -28.49
N PRO A 273 -33.54 -4.04 -28.47
CA PRO A 273 -34.79 -4.73 -28.93
C PRO A 273 -36.04 -4.23 -28.22
N GLN A 274 -35.91 -3.80 -26.97
CA GLN A 274 -37.00 -3.34 -26.09
C GLN A 274 -37.51 -1.94 -26.43
N VAL A 275 -36.78 -1.17 -27.24
CA VAL A 275 -37.09 0.25 -27.57
C VAL A 275 -38.51 0.44 -28.10
N LYS A 276 -38.99 -0.46 -29.00
CA LYS A 276 -40.33 -0.37 -29.58
C LYS A 276 -41.41 -0.54 -28.52
N GLU A 277 -41.23 -1.45 -27.61
CA GLU A 277 -42.15 -1.73 -26.49
C GLU A 277 -42.16 -0.56 -25.52
N VAL A 278 -41.00 -0.09 -25.08
CA VAL A 278 -40.86 1.03 -24.14
C VAL A 278 -41.49 2.31 -24.70
N LYS A 279 -41.34 2.59 -26.00
CA LYS A 279 -41.99 3.75 -26.63
C LYS A 279 -43.52 3.65 -26.55
N LYS A 280 -44.12 2.48 -26.77
CA LYS A 280 -45.56 2.28 -26.64
C LYS A 280 -46.05 2.49 -25.21
N LEU A 281 -45.30 1.95 -24.20
CA LEU A 281 -45.62 2.15 -22.80
C LEU A 281 -45.57 3.62 -22.41
N LEU A 282 -44.52 4.35 -22.83
CA LEU A 282 -44.40 5.77 -22.61
C LEU A 282 -45.53 6.59 -23.23
N GLU A 283 -45.95 6.27 -24.48
CA GLU A 283 -47.11 6.93 -25.12
C GLU A 283 -48.38 6.69 -24.33
N SER A 284 -48.61 5.48 -23.84
CA SER A 284 -49.77 5.14 -22.98
C SER A 284 -49.72 5.93 -21.67
N LEU A 285 -48.59 5.92 -20.97
CA LEU A 285 -48.39 6.63 -19.72
C LEU A 285 -48.64 8.15 -19.88
N LYS A 286 -48.18 8.77 -20.98
CA LYS A 286 -48.32 10.20 -21.20
C LYS A 286 -49.73 10.61 -21.63
N LYS A 287 -50.56 9.69 -22.18
CA LYS A 287 -51.93 10.00 -22.59
C LYS A 287 -52.96 9.93 -21.44
N THR A 288 -52.67 9.19 -20.38
CA THR A 288 -53.56 8.99 -19.23
C THR A 288 -53.41 10.07 -18.14
N GLY A 289 -52.79 11.16 -18.41
CA GLY A 289 -52.68 12.39 -17.62
C GLY A 289 -53.14 13.60 -18.41
#